data_ff4b82f656898cda7c09034d5cad8492
#
_entry.id   ff4b82f656898cda7c09034d5cad8492
#
_cell.length_a   1.000
_cell.length_b   1.000
_cell.length_c   1.000
_cell.angle_alpha   90.00
_cell.angle_beta   90.00
_cell.angle_gamma   90.00
#
_symmetry.space_group_name_H-M   'P 1'
#
loop_
_entity.id
_entity.type
_entity.pdbx_description
1 polymer ?
#
loop_
_entity_poly.entity_id
_entity_poly.type
_entity_poly.pdbx_seq_one_letter_code
_entity_poly.pdbx_strand_id
1 'polypeptide(L)'
;MKGKRFTSPEKRFHFIYPEDWETLVVEDIPAFFHPEMGGVLQIYSFAHKVGNVDSMTELKNYISVHEIEFNEELVATFTNSEGTNILSCEFKKEDRHWCVYAISNQNKLLIATFNSDIDIDDKTYKILASIISSVQFLK
;
A
#
# COMPACT_ATOMS: atom_id res chain seq x y z
N MET A 1 15.60 -3.91 11.07
CA MET A 1 14.31 -4.23 11.70
C MET A 1 14.02 -5.71 11.57
N LYS A 2 13.70 -6.33 12.67
CA LYS A 2 13.21 -7.71 12.62
C LYS A 2 11.80 -7.73 12.07
N GLY A 3 11.55 -8.60 11.13
CA GLY A 3 10.24 -8.64 10.50
C GLY A 3 9.82 -10.04 10.10
N LYS A 4 8.54 -10.14 9.80
CA LYS A 4 7.93 -11.36 9.27
C LYS A 4 7.68 -11.17 7.79
N ARG A 5 7.78 -12.25 7.03
CA ARG A 5 7.47 -12.22 5.60
C ARG A 5 6.03 -12.65 5.39
N PHE A 6 5.30 -11.84 4.64
CA PHE A 6 4.00 -12.21 4.10
C PHE A 6 4.16 -12.55 2.63
N THR A 7 3.65 -13.71 2.22
CA THR A 7 3.57 -14.09 0.81
C THR A 7 2.10 -14.23 0.47
N SER A 8 1.67 -13.61 -0.63
CA SER A 8 0.27 -13.68 -1.02
C SER A 8 -0.14 -15.13 -1.28
N PRO A 9 -1.42 -15.50 -1.02
CA PRO A 9 -1.90 -16.88 -1.23
C PRO A 9 -1.67 -17.40 -2.63
N GLU A 10 -1.74 -16.51 -3.62
CA GLU A 10 -1.52 -16.86 -5.02
C GLU A 10 -0.04 -16.78 -5.43
N LYS A 11 0.84 -16.49 -4.48
CA LYS A 11 2.29 -16.37 -4.69
C LYS A 11 2.66 -15.35 -5.75
N ARG A 12 1.96 -14.22 -5.77
CA ARG A 12 2.22 -13.13 -6.71
C ARG A 12 3.20 -12.10 -6.20
N PHE A 13 3.27 -11.94 -4.89
CA PHE A 13 4.17 -10.98 -4.26
C PHE A 13 4.43 -11.36 -2.82
N HIS A 14 5.48 -10.77 -2.26
CA HIS A 14 5.74 -10.84 -0.82
C HIS A 14 6.28 -9.50 -0.32
N PHE A 15 6.22 -9.30 0.97
CA PHE A 15 6.82 -8.16 1.64
C PHE A 15 7.14 -8.51 3.09
N ILE A 16 7.86 -7.59 3.75
CA ILE A 16 8.25 -7.76 5.15
C ILE A 16 7.50 -6.74 6.00
N TYR A 17 6.91 -7.19 7.09
CA TYR A 17 6.24 -6.31 8.04
C TYR A 17 6.82 -6.54 9.44
N PRO A 18 6.68 -5.56 10.37
CA PRO A 18 7.29 -5.69 11.70
C PRO A 18 6.79 -6.90 12.48
N GLU A 19 7.69 -7.52 13.23
CA GLU A 19 7.40 -8.72 13.99
C GLU A 19 6.28 -8.53 15.00
N ASP A 20 6.13 -7.33 15.55
CA ASP A 20 5.11 -7.01 16.56
C ASP A 20 3.76 -6.58 15.95
N TRP A 21 3.63 -6.60 14.62
CA TRP A 21 2.35 -6.37 13.97
C TRP A 21 1.56 -7.67 13.88
N GLU A 22 0.24 -7.54 13.94
CA GLU A 22 -0.67 -8.68 13.81
C GLU A 22 -1.35 -8.67 12.45
N THR A 23 -1.88 -9.82 12.06
CA THR A 23 -2.58 -9.98 10.80
C THR A 23 -3.97 -10.56 11.01
N LEU A 24 -4.89 -10.15 10.14
CA LEU A 24 -6.20 -10.79 10.05
C LEU A 24 -6.71 -10.64 8.62
N VAL A 25 -7.82 -11.29 8.31
CA VAL A 25 -8.43 -11.20 6.98
C VAL A 25 -9.76 -10.51 7.10
N VAL A 26 -9.94 -9.42 6.34
CA VAL A 26 -11.17 -8.63 6.30
C VAL A 26 -11.70 -8.68 4.87
N GLU A 27 -12.90 -9.24 4.68
CA GLU A 27 -13.52 -9.36 3.35
C GLU A 27 -12.57 -10.00 2.32
N ASP A 28 -11.91 -11.08 2.74
CA ASP A 28 -10.95 -11.85 1.94
C ASP A 28 -9.64 -11.09 1.63
N ILE A 29 -9.42 -9.94 2.27
CA ILE A 29 -8.22 -9.13 2.06
C ILE A 29 -7.36 -9.16 3.32
N PRO A 30 -6.07 -9.52 3.21
CA PRO A 30 -5.18 -9.49 4.37
C PRO A 30 -5.05 -8.08 4.93
N ALA A 31 -5.07 -7.97 6.25
CA ALA A 31 -4.91 -6.72 6.97
C ALA A 31 -3.79 -6.85 7.99
N PHE A 32 -3.02 -5.80 8.16
CA PHE A 32 -1.84 -5.74 9.03
C PHE A 32 -1.95 -4.55 9.95
N PHE A 33 -1.70 -4.75 11.23
CA PHE A 33 -1.85 -3.66 12.20
C PHE A 33 -1.03 -3.92 13.45
N HIS A 34 -0.73 -2.86 14.18
CA HIS A 34 -0.11 -2.94 15.50
C HIS A 34 -1.20 -2.68 16.55
N PRO A 35 -1.37 -3.54 17.55
CA PRO A 35 -2.46 -3.40 18.52
C PRO A 35 -2.49 -2.07 19.28
N GLU A 36 -1.34 -1.43 19.46
CA GLU A 36 -1.22 -0.17 20.20
C GLU A 36 -1.12 1.06 19.31
N MET A 37 -0.98 0.88 18.00
CA MET A 37 -0.93 1.97 17.02
C MET A 37 -2.27 2.03 16.31
N GLY A 38 -2.76 3.21 16.03
CA GLY A 38 -4.00 3.33 15.27
C GLY A 38 -3.79 2.91 13.82
N GLY A 39 -4.85 2.46 13.17
CA GLY A 39 -4.85 2.22 11.74
C GLY A 39 -4.63 0.77 11.33
N VAL A 40 -4.94 0.51 10.06
CA VAL A 40 -4.83 -0.81 9.45
C VAL A 40 -4.34 -0.69 8.01
N LEU A 41 -3.40 -1.56 7.64
CA LEU A 41 -2.85 -1.65 6.29
C LEU A 41 -3.46 -2.83 5.57
N GLN A 42 -4.02 -2.59 4.37
CA GLN A 42 -4.54 -3.64 3.51
C GLN A 42 -3.91 -3.53 2.13
N ILE A 43 -3.66 -4.66 1.49
CA ILE A 43 -3.00 -4.68 0.18
C ILE A 43 -3.84 -5.50 -0.78
N TYR A 44 -4.16 -4.88 -1.93
CA TYR A 44 -4.99 -5.47 -2.98
C TYR A 44 -4.15 -5.76 -4.21
N SER A 45 -4.34 -6.95 -4.79
CA SER A 45 -3.68 -7.32 -6.05
C SER A 45 -4.64 -7.11 -7.21
N PHE A 46 -4.15 -6.49 -8.28
CA PHE A 46 -4.92 -6.27 -9.49
C PHE A 46 -4.29 -7.03 -10.65
N ALA A 47 -5.14 -7.71 -11.43
CA ALA A 47 -4.69 -8.40 -12.63
C ALA A 47 -4.69 -7.44 -13.81
N HIS A 48 -3.61 -7.46 -14.60
CA HIS A 48 -3.50 -6.68 -15.82
C HIS A 48 -3.47 -7.59 -17.03
N LYS A 49 -4.12 -7.13 -18.09
CA LYS A 49 -4.31 -7.95 -19.27
C LYS A 49 -3.08 -7.88 -20.19
N VAL A 50 -2.63 -6.68 -20.54
CA VAL A 50 -1.55 -6.49 -21.52
C VAL A 50 -0.81 -5.20 -21.21
N GLY A 51 0.51 -5.21 -21.39
CA GLY A 51 1.35 -4.03 -21.34
C GLY A 51 1.72 -3.59 -19.93
N ASN A 52 2.45 -2.50 -19.85
CA ASN A 52 2.88 -1.95 -18.57
C ASN A 52 1.77 -1.18 -17.91
N VAL A 53 1.77 -1.20 -16.57
CA VAL A 53 0.82 -0.46 -15.77
C VAL A 53 1.24 1.01 -15.71
N ASP A 54 0.28 1.91 -15.92
CA ASP A 54 0.47 3.32 -15.60
C ASP A 54 -0.04 3.54 -14.17
N SER A 55 0.89 3.51 -13.23
CA SER A 55 0.55 3.57 -11.81
C SER A 55 -0.16 4.88 -11.42
N MET A 56 0.20 5.99 -12.07
CA MET A 56 -0.46 7.27 -11.78
C MET A 56 -1.94 7.22 -12.18
N THR A 57 -2.24 6.67 -13.37
CA THR A 57 -3.62 6.51 -13.82
C THR A 57 -4.41 5.59 -12.90
N GLU A 58 -3.80 4.48 -12.48
CA GLU A 58 -4.46 3.53 -11.59
C GLU A 58 -4.71 4.13 -10.20
N LEU A 59 -3.76 4.89 -9.67
CA LEU A 59 -3.94 5.59 -8.41
C LEU A 59 -5.07 6.61 -8.51
N LYS A 60 -5.08 7.39 -9.59
CA LYS A 60 -6.13 8.38 -9.85
C LYS A 60 -7.50 7.71 -9.90
N ASN A 61 -7.61 6.59 -10.62
CA ASN A 61 -8.87 5.86 -10.73
C ASN A 61 -9.34 5.35 -9.38
N TYR A 62 -8.43 4.79 -8.58
CA TYR A 62 -8.77 4.31 -7.25
C TYR A 62 -9.27 5.42 -6.35
N ILE A 63 -8.56 6.55 -6.31
CA ILE A 63 -8.94 7.71 -5.50
C ILE A 63 -10.29 8.27 -5.94
N SER A 64 -10.53 8.36 -7.25
CA SER A 64 -11.77 8.92 -7.81
C SER A 64 -12.99 8.07 -7.48
N VAL A 65 -12.84 6.74 -7.43
CA VAL A 65 -13.92 5.83 -7.04
C VAL A 65 -14.42 6.11 -5.62
N HIS A 66 -13.54 6.61 -4.77
CA HIS A 66 -13.88 6.96 -3.39
C HIS A 66 -14.37 8.41 -3.25
N GLU A 67 -14.66 9.07 -4.36
CA GLU A 67 -15.18 10.44 -4.40
C GLU A 67 -14.25 11.46 -3.76
N ILE A 68 -12.94 11.27 -3.91
CA ILE A 68 -11.92 12.17 -3.41
C ILE A 68 -11.27 12.88 -4.58
N GLU A 69 -11.09 14.20 -4.44
CA GLU A 69 -10.42 14.98 -5.46
C GLU A 69 -8.96 14.57 -5.53
N PHE A 70 -8.52 14.17 -6.72
CA PHE A 70 -7.15 13.74 -6.96
C PHE A 70 -6.28 14.94 -7.37
N ASN A 71 -5.16 15.12 -6.65
CA ASN A 71 -4.19 16.15 -6.98
C ASN A 71 -2.84 15.48 -7.24
N GLU A 72 -2.46 15.40 -8.51
CA GLU A 72 -1.23 14.75 -8.94
C GLU A 72 0.01 15.39 -8.32
N GLU A 73 -0.03 16.69 -8.06
CA GLU A 73 1.10 17.41 -7.46
C GLU A 73 1.39 16.97 -6.02
N LEU A 74 0.41 16.37 -5.35
CA LEU A 74 0.55 15.90 -3.98
C LEU A 74 0.97 14.43 -3.90
N VAL A 75 1.22 13.80 -5.03
CA VAL A 75 1.64 12.39 -5.07
C VAL A 75 3.15 12.32 -4.95
N ALA A 76 3.63 11.56 -3.95
CA ALA A 76 5.05 11.28 -3.82
C ALA A 76 5.39 10.05 -4.65
N THR A 77 6.56 10.05 -5.27
CA THR A 77 7.02 8.94 -6.11
C THR A 77 8.41 8.50 -5.71
N PHE A 78 8.64 7.20 -5.72
CA PHE A 78 10.00 6.66 -5.57
C PHE A 78 10.09 5.27 -6.20
N THR A 79 11.32 4.79 -6.41
CA THR A 79 11.58 3.48 -6.99
C THR A 79 12.49 2.73 -6.03
N ASN A 80 12.12 1.50 -5.71
CA ASN A 80 12.94 0.68 -4.81
C ASN A 80 14.10 -0.01 -5.55
N SER A 81 14.90 -0.77 -4.82
CA SER A 81 16.08 -1.44 -5.40
C SER A 81 15.75 -2.48 -6.46
N GLU A 82 14.51 -2.97 -6.49
CA GLU A 82 14.05 -3.96 -7.47
C GLU A 82 13.46 -3.31 -8.73
N GLY A 83 13.50 -1.98 -8.83
CA GLY A 83 12.91 -1.27 -9.95
C GLY A 83 11.39 -1.12 -9.85
N THR A 84 10.81 -1.41 -8.70
CA THR A 84 9.38 -1.24 -8.48
C THR A 84 9.07 0.23 -8.23
N ASN A 85 8.08 0.75 -8.96
CA ASN A 85 7.62 2.13 -8.81
C ASN A 85 6.57 2.20 -7.71
N ILE A 86 6.72 3.18 -6.84
CA ILE A 86 5.81 3.37 -5.72
C ILE A 86 5.32 4.81 -5.73
N LEU A 87 4.00 4.98 -5.82
CA LEU A 87 3.35 6.27 -5.69
C LEU A 87 2.59 6.28 -4.38
N SER A 88 2.57 7.41 -3.70
CA SER A 88 1.77 7.54 -2.48
C SER A 88 1.04 8.86 -2.44
N CYS A 89 -0.16 8.86 -1.89
CA CYS A 89 -0.91 10.07 -1.63
C CYS A 89 -1.67 9.93 -0.32
N GLU A 90 -1.95 11.08 0.29
CA GLU A 90 -2.63 11.16 1.56
C GLU A 90 -3.86 12.04 1.43
N PHE A 91 -4.89 11.70 2.19
CA PHE A 91 -6.09 12.51 2.24
C PHE A 91 -6.85 12.21 3.54
N LYS A 92 -7.84 13.05 3.82
CA LYS A 92 -8.72 12.85 4.97
C LYS A 92 -10.14 12.71 4.45
N LYS A 93 -10.84 11.69 4.91
CA LYS A 93 -12.25 11.46 4.54
C LYS A 93 -12.98 10.85 5.72
N GLU A 94 -14.17 11.38 6.02
CA GLU A 94 -15.03 10.87 7.08
C GLU A 94 -14.32 10.77 8.43
N ASP A 95 -13.52 11.80 8.74
CA ASP A 95 -12.73 11.90 9.98
C ASP A 95 -11.65 10.83 10.12
N ARG A 96 -11.28 10.17 9.01
CA ARG A 96 -10.19 9.21 8.99
C ARG A 96 -9.06 9.72 8.12
N HIS A 97 -7.84 9.40 8.52
CA HIS A 97 -6.62 9.71 7.76
C HIS A 97 -6.27 8.54 6.88
N TRP A 98 -6.04 8.79 5.60
CA TRP A 98 -5.73 7.76 4.62
C TRP A 98 -4.38 8.01 3.97
N CYS A 99 -3.64 6.93 3.76
CA CYS A 99 -2.44 6.93 2.95
C CYS A 99 -2.59 5.78 1.95
N VAL A 100 -2.53 6.08 0.67
CA VAL A 100 -2.75 5.09 -0.40
C VAL A 100 -1.48 5.00 -1.23
N TYR A 101 -1.07 3.75 -1.50
CA TYR A 101 0.11 3.47 -2.31
C TYR A 101 -0.28 2.71 -3.56
N ALA A 102 0.27 3.11 -4.71
CA ALA A 102 0.20 2.32 -5.94
C ALA A 102 1.60 1.76 -6.20
N ILE A 103 1.71 0.45 -6.21
CA ILE A 103 2.98 -0.26 -6.30
C ILE A 103 2.97 -1.07 -7.58
N SER A 104 3.87 -0.74 -8.51
CA SER A 104 3.84 -1.36 -9.82
C SER A 104 5.21 -1.73 -10.35
N ASN A 105 5.23 -2.79 -11.15
CA ASN A 105 6.40 -3.21 -11.89
C ASN A 105 5.92 -3.91 -13.16
N GLN A 106 6.26 -3.35 -14.32
CA GLN A 106 5.78 -3.84 -15.61
C GLN A 106 4.25 -3.92 -15.65
N ASN A 107 3.67 -5.11 -15.81
CA ASN A 107 2.22 -5.29 -15.87
C ASN A 107 1.58 -5.67 -14.54
N LYS A 108 2.31 -5.54 -13.44
CA LYS A 108 1.84 -5.91 -12.11
C LYS A 108 1.52 -4.68 -11.29
N LEU A 109 0.42 -4.72 -10.55
CA LEU A 109 -0.02 -3.62 -9.71
C LEU A 109 -0.58 -4.12 -8.39
N LEU A 110 -0.18 -3.46 -7.32
CA LEU A 110 -0.80 -3.59 -6.01
C LEU A 110 -1.27 -2.21 -5.58
N ILE A 111 -2.41 -2.17 -4.92
CA ILE A 111 -2.85 -0.97 -4.20
C ILE A 111 -2.81 -1.30 -2.71
N ALA A 112 -2.09 -0.50 -1.96
CA ALA A 112 -2.03 -0.63 -0.51
C ALA A 112 -2.71 0.58 0.12
N THR A 113 -3.56 0.34 1.13
CA THR A 113 -4.23 1.41 1.84
C THR A 113 -3.96 1.30 3.32
N PHE A 114 -3.61 2.42 3.93
CA PHE A 114 -3.53 2.53 5.38
C PHE A 114 -4.52 3.59 5.81
N ASN A 115 -5.40 3.28 6.75
CA ASN A 115 -6.33 4.26 7.27
C ASN A 115 -6.36 4.21 8.79
N SER A 116 -6.56 5.36 9.41
CA SER A 116 -6.49 5.52 10.86
C SER A 116 -7.51 6.57 11.31
N ASP A 117 -8.10 6.34 12.48
CA ASP A 117 -8.98 7.31 13.12
C ASP A 117 -8.20 8.38 13.92
N ILE A 118 -6.89 8.23 14.01
CA ILE A 118 -6.00 9.23 14.62
C ILE A 118 -4.99 9.71 13.59
N ASP A 119 -4.34 10.84 13.87
CA ASP A 119 -3.30 11.37 12.98
C ASP A 119 -2.17 10.35 12.83
N ILE A 120 -1.68 10.22 11.62
CA ILE A 120 -0.56 9.31 11.31
C ILE A 120 0.73 10.06 11.66
N ASP A 121 1.50 9.56 12.61
CA ASP A 121 2.74 10.21 13.04
C ASP A 121 3.93 9.78 12.16
N ASP A 122 5.06 10.47 12.32
CA ASP A 122 6.27 10.21 11.53
C ASP A 122 6.79 8.79 11.72
N LYS A 123 6.66 8.24 12.91
CA LYS A 123 7.10 6.87 13.19
C LYS A 123 6.28 5.88 12.37
N THR A 124 4.96 6.07 12.32
CA THR A 124 4.07 5.22 11.55
C THR A 124 4.37 5.33 10.06
N TYR A 125 4.58 6.56 9.55
CA TYR A 125 4.96 6.75 8.14
C TYR A 125 6.25 6.03 7.79
N LYS A 126 7.25 6.04 8.67
CA LYS A 126 8.51 5.35 8.42
C LYS A 126 8.32 3.84 8.38
N ILE A 127 7.48 3.30 9.25
CA ILE A 127 7.18 1.88 9.25
C ILE A 127 6.46 1.49 7.96
N LEU A 128 5.45 2.27 7.56
CA LEU A 128 4.72 2.02 6.32
C LEU A 128 5.66 2.06 5.12
N ALA A 129 6.52 3.06 5.04
CA ALA A 129 7.50 3.17 3.95
C ALA A 129 8.41 1.95 3.89
N SER A 130 8.83 1.45 5.05
CA SER A 130 9.66 0.26 5.14
C SER A 130 8.94 -0.99 4.63
N ILE A 131 7.67 -1.17 5.02
CA ILE A 131 6.85 -2.30 4.56
C ILE A 131 6.68 -2.23 3.04
N ILE A 132 6.25 -1.07 2.54
CA ILE A 132 5.95 -0.89 1.11
C ILE A 132 7.21 -1.04 0.26
N SER A 133 8.36 -0.51 0.72
CA SER A 133 9.63 -0.63 0.00
C SER A 133 10.12 -2.09 -0.09
N SER A 134 9.66 -2.95 0.80
CA SER A 134 10.07 -4.36 0.81
C SER A 134 9.28 -5.22 -0.15
N VAL A 135 8.25 -4.67 -0.79
CA VAL A 135 7.42 -5.44 -1.73
C VAL A 135 8.26 -5.95 -2.90
N GLN A 136 8.14 -7.23 -3.18
CA GLN A 136 8.74 -7.87 -4.34
C GLN A 136 7.68 -8.67 -5.07
N PHE A 137 7.61 -8.45 -6.38
CA PHE A 137 6.72 -9.24 -7.22
C PHE A 137 7.38 -10.58 -7.54
N LEU A 138 6.61 -11.63 -7.50
CA LEU A 138 7.05 -12.98 -7.79
C LEU A 138 6.64 -13.35 -9.23
N LYS A 139 7.38 -14.26 -9.79
CA LYS A 139 7.11 -14.70 -11.17
C LYS A 139 5.98 -15.72 -11.23
#